data_84a235b2aafa4970fdf272b0ac339f28
#
_entry.id   84a235b2aafa4970fdf272b0ac339f28
#
_cell.length_a   1.000
_cell.length_b   1.000
_cell.length_c   1.000
_cell.angle_alpha   90.00
_cell.angle_beta   90.00
_cell.angle_gamma   90.00
#
_symmetry.space_group_name_H-M   'P 1'
#
loop_
_entity.id
_entity.type
_entity.pdbx_description
1 polymer ?
#
loop_
_entity_poly.entity_id
_entity_poly.type
_entity_poly.pdbx_seq_one_letter_code
_entity_poly.pdbx_strand_id
1 'polypeptide(L)'
;MSREFRHILRVAGTDIDGTKKVVYGLTKIRGVGPSFAAAIVRVAELKPELRMGDLSEAEVQKLEDAMRDPAKYGLAPRLFDRRKDHETGRDMHFIGADLALSTKNDIDFMKDIRSWKGTRHSLGLKVRGQRTRTTGRKGRAVGVAKKIVMEAARAAAAKEREEKK
;
A
#
# COMPACT_ATOMS: atom_id res chain seq x y z
N MET A 1 -16.14 10.22 -32.74
CA MET A 1 -15.92 11.19 -31.65
C MET A 1 -14.55 10.92 -31.08
N SER A 2 -13.63 11.91 -31.15
CA SER A 2 -12.30 11.83 -30.51
C SER A 2 -12.51 11.83 -29.01
N ARG A 3 -12.09 10.75 -28.35
CA ARG A 3 -12.12 10.67 -26.87
C ARG A 3 -11.10 11.68 -26.33
N GLU A 4 -11.51 12.56 -25.41
CA GLU A 4 -10.57 13.45 -24.74
C GLU A 4 -9.68 12.63 -23.81
N PHE A 5 -8.37 12.80 -23.94
CA PHE A 5 -7.40 12.14 -23.10
C PHE A 5 -7.44 12.70 -21.66
N ARG A 6 -7.67 11.82 -20.68
CA ARG A 6 -7.70 12.20 -19.26
C ARG A 6 -6.33 12.01 -18.62
N HIS A 7 -5.71 13.07 -18.18
CA HIS A 7 -4.39 13.02 -17.53
C HIS A 7 -4.43 12.31 -16.18
N ILE A 8 -5.52 12.46 -15.44
CA ILE A 8 -5.74 11.80 -14.14
C ILE A 8 -7.07 11.06 -14.22
N LEU A 9 -7.04 9.78 -13.84
CA LEU A 9 -8.22 8.92 -13.77
C LEU A 9 -8.35 8.36 -12.36
N ARG A 10 -9.53 8.46 -11.78
CA ARG A 10 -9.82 7.89 -10.47
C ARG A 10 -10.45 6.52 -10.63
N VAL A 11 -9.79 5.49 -10.06
CA VAL A 11 -10.25 4.10 -10.11
C VAL A 11 -10.16 3.51 -8.70
N ALA A 12 -11.22 2.90 -8.23
CA ALA A 12 -11.32 2.31 -6.88
C ALA A 12 -10.77 3.23 -5.78
N GLY A 13 -11.13 4.52 -5.85
CA GLY A 13 -10.71 5.54 -4.89
C GLY A 13 -9.24 5.99 -4.98
N THR A 14 -8.48 5.51 -5.99
CA THR A 14 -7.07 5.88 -6.18
C THR A 14 -6.92 6.70 -7.47
N ASP A 15 -6.19 7.81 -7.38
CA ASP A 15 -5.89 8.64 -8.55
C ASP A 15 -4.70 8.05 -9.32
N ILE A 16 -4.91 7.74 -10.58
CA ILE A 16 -3.96 7.09 -11.47
C ILE A 16 -3.58 8.04 -12.59
N ASP A 17 -2.30 8.05 -12.95
CA ASP A 17 -1.78 8.80 -14.08
C ASP A 17 -2.26 8.19 -15.41
N GLY A 18 -2.94 8.98 -16.22
CA GLY A 18 -3.51 8.59 -17.51
C GLY A 18 -2.46 8.20 -18.56
N THR A 19 -1.20 8.66 -18.41
CA THR A 19 -0.13 8.34 -19.37
C THR A 19 0.35 6.90 -19.30
N LYS A 20 0.06 6.20 -18.18
CA LYS A 20 0.48 4.81 -17.95
C LYS A 20 -0.39 3.83 -18.72
N LYS A 21 0.21 2.72 -19.17
CA LYS A 21 -0.55 1.59 -19.72
C LYS A 21 -1.47 1.02 -18.64
N VAL A 22 -2.65 0.53 -19.02
CA VAL A 22 -3.71 0.06 -18.09
C VAL A 22 -3.18 -0.94 -17.07
N VAL A 23 -2.43 -1.95 -17.50
CA VAL A 23 -1.86 -2.97 -16.59
C VAL A 23 -0.99 -2.34 -15.51
N TYR A 24 -0.11 -1.42 -15.89
CA TYR A 24 0.79 -0.75 -14.94
C TYR A 24 0.11 0.34 -14.12
N GLY A 25 -0.89 1.01 -14.69
CA GLY A 25 -1.71 1.98 -13.96
C GLY A 25 -2.44 1.34 -12.79
N LEU A 26 -3.07 0.20 -13.02
CA LEU A 26 -3.80 -0.56 -11.99
C LEU A 26 -2.91 -1.02 -10.84
N THR A 27 -1.62 -1.29 -11.05
CA THR A 27 -0.71 -1.69 -9.96
C THR A 27 -0.46 -0.58 -8.93
N LYS A 28 -0.88 0.65 -9.20
CA LYS A 28 -0.85 1.74 -8.21
C LYS A 28 -1.90 1.54 -7.11
N ILE A 29 -2.96 0.81 -7.41
CA ILE A 29 -4.00 0.48 -6.44
C ILE A 29 -3.45 -0.53 -5.45
N ARG A 30 -3.61 -0.26 -4.16
CA ARG A 30 -3.17 -1.17 -3.11
C ARG A 30 -3.97 -2.48 -3.18
N GLY A 31 -3.28 -3.61 -3.21
CA GLY A 31 -3.89 -4.94 -3.38
C GLY A 31 -3.85 -5.45 -4.82
N VAL A 32 -3.56 -4.59 -5.80
CA VAL A 32 -3.50 -4.99 -7.21
C VAL A 32 -2.05 -5.17 -7.64
N GLY A 33 -1.64 -6.41 -7.82
CA GLY A 33 -0.33 -6.76 -8.38
C GLY A 33 -0.36 -6.88 -9.91
N PRO A 34 0.81 -6.97 -10.57
CA PRO A 34 0.88 -7.03 -12.03
C PRO A 34 0.16 -8.25 -12.63
N SER A 35 0.22 -9.40 -11.97
CA SER A 35 -0.46 -10.62 -12.42
C SER A 35 -1.99 -10.48 -12.33
N PHE A 36 -2.49 -9.90 -11.23
CA PHE A 36 -3.91 -9.65 -11.03
C PHE A 36 -4.41 -8.57 -11.99
N ALA A 37 -3.67 -7.48 -12.18
CA ALA A 37 -3.98 -6.43 -13.14
C ALA A 37 -4.10 -6.99 -14.58
N ALA A 38 -3.15 -7.81 -15.01
CA ALA A 38 -3.19 -8.45 -16.33
C ALA A 38 -4.41 -9.38 -16.50
N ALA A 39 -4.79 -10.10 -15.45
CA ALA A 39 -5.96 -10.97 -15.46
C ALA A 39 -7.26 -10.16 -15.57
N ILE A 40 -7.39 -9.06 -14.82
CA ILE A 40 -8.55 -8.16 -14.88
C ILE A 40 -8.68 -7.51 -16.25
N VAL A 41 -7.59 -7.02 -16.83
CA VAL A 41 -7.60 -6.41 -18.18
C VAL A 41 -8.08 -7.41 -19.24
N ARG A 42 -7.69 -8.69 -19.12
CA ARG A 42 -8.18 -9.74 -20.02
C ARG A 42 -9.69 -9.99 -19.86
N VAL A 43 -10.15 -10.06 -18.62
CA VAL A 43 -11.57 -10.28 -18.30
C VAL A 43 -12.44 -9.10 -18.75
N ALA A 44 -11.92 -7.89 -18.65
CA ALA A 44 -12.58 -6.68 -19.15
C ALA A 44 -12.51 -6.54 -20.69
N GLU A 45 -11.84 -7.49 -21.37
CA GLU A 45 -11.64 -7.50 -22.82
C GLU A 45 -10.94 -6.24 -23.37
N LEU A 46 -10.08 -5.64 -22.56
CA LEU A 46 -9.32 -4.45 -22.91
C LEU A 46 -7.97 -4.80 -23.51
N LYS A 47 -7.51 -4.00 -24.43
CA LYS A 47 -6.15 -4.12 -24.98
C LYS A 47 -5.13 -3.72 -23.91
N PRO A 48 -4.14 -4.58 -23.59
CA PRO A 48 -3.16 -4.31 -22.51
C PRO A 48 -2.26 -3.09 -22.79
N GLU A 49 -2.18 -2.67 -24.04
CA GLU A 49 -1.39 -1.53 -24.49
C GLU A 49 -2.08 -0.17 -24.36
N LEU A 50 -3.40 -0.16 -24.16
CA LEU A 50 -4.17 1.05 -23.93
C LEU A 50 -3.62 1.83 -22.74
N ARG A 51 -3.69 3.15 -22.82
CA ARG A 51 -3.37 4.03 -21.71
C ARG A 51 -4.60 4.23 -20.83
N MET A 52 -4.36 4.49 -19.55
CA MET A 52 -5.45 4.75 -18.59
C MET A 52 -6.31 5.94 -19.00
N GLY A 53 -5.71 6.98 -19.59
CA GLY A 53 -6.41 8.19 -20.02
C GLY A 53 -7.35 8.01 -21.21
N ASP A 54 -7.18 6.93 -21.98
CA ASP A 54 -8.01 6.63 -23.16
C ASP A 54 -9.26 5.80 -22.80
N LEU A 55 -9.38 5.34 -21.54
CA LEU A 55 -10.50 4.52 -21.10
C LEU A 55 -11.80 5.33 -21.02
N SER A 56 -12.89 4.73 -21.48
CA SER A 56 -14.25 5.24 -21.28
C SER A 56 -14.73 4.98 -19.85
N GLU A 57 -15.74 5.69 -19.40
CA GLU A 57 -16.34 5.48 -18.08
C GLU A 57 -16.91 4.06 -17.90
N ALA A 58 -17.52 3.53 -18.95
CA ALA A 58 -18.04 2.16 -18.94
C ALA A 58 -16.93 1.11 -18.80
N GLU A 59 -15.76 1.34 -19.42
CA GLU A 59 -14.59 0.47 -19.29
C GLU A 59 -13.98 0.55 -17.88
N VAL A 60 -13.94 1.75 -17.30
CA VAL A 60 -13.50 1.95 -15.91
C VAL A 60 -14.42 1.22 -14.95
N GLN A 61 -15.72 1.33 -15.13
CA GLN A 61 -16.71 0.65 -14.29
C GLN A 61 -16.58 -0.87 -14.37
N LYS A 62 -16.38 -1.43 -15.57
CA LYS A 62 -16.10 -2.86 -15.75
C LYS A 62 -14.84 -3.30 -15.01
N LEU A 63 -13.79 -2.49 -15.02
CA LEU A 63 -12.57 -2.77 -14.27
C LEU A 63 -12.81 -2.75 -12.76
N GLU A 64 -13.56 -1.78 -12.25
CA GLU A 64 -13.91 -1.68 -10.83
C GLU A 64 -14.76 -2.87 -10.36
N ASP A 65 -15.75 -3.28 -11.14
CA ASP A 65 -16.60 -4.44 -10.85
C ASP A 65 -15.78 -5.74 -10.84
N ALA A 66 -14.90 -5.91 -11.83
CA ALA A 66 -14.01 -7.08 -11.90
C ALA A 66 -12.98 -7.12 -10.75
N MET A 67 -12.53 -5.97 -10.25
CA MET A 67 -11.65 -5.89 -9.09
C MET A 67 -12.39 -6.16 -7.78
N ARG A 68 -13.66 -5.73 -7.67
CA ARG A 68 -14.47 -5.93 -6.45
C ARG A 68 -14.88 -7.39 -6.27
N ASP A 69 -15.34 -8.03 -7.33
CA ASP A 69 -15.82 -9.41 -7.29
C ASP A 69 -15.13 -10.31 -8.32
N PRO A 70 -13.82 -10.57 -8.20
CA PRO A 70 -13.07 -11.30 -9.22
C PRO A 70 -13.52 -12.76 -9.39
N ALA A 71 -14.17 -13.34 -8.38
CA ALA A 71 -14.72 -14.69 -8.44
C ALA A 71 -15.86 -14.81 -9.45
N LYS A 72 -16.72 -13.78 -9.57
CA LYS A 72 -17.83 -13.75 -10.56
C LYS A 72 -17.33 -13.77 -11.99
N TYR A 73 -16.14 -13.23 -12.21
CA TYR A 73 -15.50 -13.17 -13.53
C TYR A 73 -14.59 -14.38 -13.83
N GLY A 74 -14.67 -15.44 -13.02
CA GLY A 74 -13.92 -16.68 -13.24
C GLY A 74 -12.42 -16.57 -13.02
N LEU A 75 -11.94 -15.56 -12.30
CA LEU A 75 -10.54 -15.43 -11.97
C LEU A 75 -10.12 -16.51 -10.96
N ALA A 76 -8.96 -17.12 -11.21
CA ALA A 76 -8.46 -18.20 -10.37
C ALA A 76 -8.17 -17.73 -8.94
N PRO A 77 -8.60 -18.48 -7.90
CA PRO A 77 -8.38 -18.11 -6.48
C PRO A 77 -6.92 -17.88 -6.09
N ARG A 78 -5.98 -18.44 -6.84
CA ARG A 78 -4.53 -18.22 -6.64
C ARG A 78 -4.07 -16.77 -6.80
N LEU A 79 -4.88 -15.95 -7.49
CA LEU A 79 -4.59 -14.53 -7.70
C LEU A 79 -5.13 -13.64 -6.59
N PHE A 80 -5.96 -14.19 -5.69
CA PHE A 80 -6.57 -13.44 -4.60
C PHE A 80 -5.59 -13.28 -3.45
N ASP A 81 -5.70 -12.16 -2.76
CA ASP A 81 -4.85 -11.84 -1.59
C ASP A 81 -5.33 -12.56 -0.31
N ARG A 82 -6.65 -12.79 -0.19
CA ARG A 82 -7.26 -13.43 0.98
C ARG A 82 -7.96 -14.73 0.59
N ARG A 83 -7.18 -15.82 0.64
CA ARG A 83 -7.72 -17.15 0.44
C ARG A 83 -8.10 -17.79 1.77
N LYS A 84 -9.25 -18.48 1.80
CA LYS A 84 -9.78 -19.15 2.99
C LYS A 84 -9.82 -18.22 4.19
N ASP A 85 -10.60 -17.16 4.07
CA ASP A 85 -10.80 -16.20 5.15
C ASP A 85 -11.17 -16.89 6.47
N HIS A 86 -10.67 -16.37 7.58
CA HIS A 86 -10.81 -17.01 8.89
C HIS A 86 -12.26 -17.10 9.38
N GLU A 87 -13.08 -16.11 9.03
CA GLU A 87 -14.47 -16.02 9.48
C GLU A 87 -15.42 -16.70 8.51
N THR A 88 -15.24 -16.45 7.21
CA THR A 88 -16.18 -16.89 6.19
C THR A 88 -15.76 -18.18 5.48
N GLY A 89 -14.48 -18.55 5.54
CA GLY A 89 -13.90 -19.67 4.81
C GLY A 89 -13.82 -19.47 3.29
N ARG A 90 -14.25 -18.30 2.78
CA ARG A 90 -14.32 -18.00 1.35
C ARG A 90 -13.02 -17.37 0.84
N ASP A 91 -12.81 -17.52 -0.45
CA ASP A 91 -11.73 -16.82 -1.15
C ASP A 91 -12.22 -15.43 -1.56
N MET A 92 -11.57 -14.40 -1.03
CA MET A 92 -11.90 -13.00 -1.27
C MET A 92 -10.67 -12.23 -1.75
N HIS A 93 -10.91 -11.07 -2.34
CA HIS A 93 -9.86 -10.15 -2.73
C HIS A 93 -10.21 -8.74 -2.25
N PHE A 94 -9.32 -8.12 -1.49
CA PHE A 94 -9.50 -6.78 -0.96
C PHE A 94 -8.56 -5.79 -1.63
N ILE A 95 -9.06 -4.58 -1.87
CA ILE A 95 -8.31 -3.50 -2.50
C ILE A 95 -8.37 -2.23 -1.66
N GLY A 96 -7.37 -1.37 -1.82
CA GLY A 96 -7.38 -0.03 -1.22
C GLY A 96 -7.55 0.00 0.28
N ALA A 97 -8.62 0.61 0.74
CA ALA A 97 -8.96 0.80 2.15
C ALA A 97 -9.37 -0.50 2.83
N ASP A 98 -10.14 -1.36 2.14
CA ASP A 98 -10.62 -2.63 2.69
C ASP A 98 -9.48 -3.58 3.00
N LEU A 99 -8.44 -3.62 2.15
CA LEU A 99 -7.21 -4.36 2.43
C LEU A 99 -6.49 -3.83 3.67
N ALA A 100 -6.44 -2.51 3.84
CA ALA A 100 -5.80 -1.91 5.01
C ALA A 100 -6.57 -2.25 6.29
N LEU A 101 -7.90 -2.19 6.24
CA LEU A 101 -8.77 -2.55 7.36
C LEU A 101 -8.65 -4.03 7.72
N SER A 102 -8.74 -4.91 6.73
CA SER A 102 -8.57 -6.36 6.92
C SER A 102 -7.22 -6.70 7.56
N THR A 103 -6.14 -6.09 7.06
CA THR A 103 -4.80 -6.29 7.65
C THR A 103 -4.73 -5.80 9.09
N LYS A 104 -5.38 -4.69 9.42
CA LYS A 104 -5.46 -4.18 10.79
C LYS A 104 -6.22 -5.15 11.70
N ASN A 105 -7.38 -5.62 11.24
CA ASN A 105 -8.21 -6.57 12.00
C ASN A 105 -7.45 -7.88 12.26
N ASP A 106 -6.71 -8.41 11.27
CA ASP A 106 -5.87 -9.60 11.45
C ASP A 106 -4.78 -9.39 12.52
N ILE A 107 -4.17 -8.20 12.55
CA ILE A 107 -3.16 -7.87 13.56
C ILE A 107 -3.79 -7.75 14.94
N ASP A 108 -4.94 -7.11 15.04
CA ASP A 108 -5.64 -6.92 16.32
C ASP A 108 -6.14 -8.27 16.84
N PHE A 109 -6.70 -9.12 15.98
CA PHE A 109 -7.02 -10.51 16.33
C PHE A 109 -5.81 -11.27 16.88
N MET A 110 -4.63 -11.16 16.25
CA MET A 110 -3.40 -11.78 16.77
C MET A 110 -2.97 -11.24 18.13
N LYS A 111 -3.25 -9.97 18.45
CA LYS A 111 -2.99 -9.39 19.78
C LYS A 111 -3.97 -9.90 20.82
N ASP A 112 -5.25 -9.99 20.47
CA ASP A 112 -6.33 -10.42 21.39
C ASP A 112 -6.12 -11.87 21.84
N ILE A 113 -5.75 -12.75 20.92
CA ILE A 113 -5.37 -14.13 21.27
C ILE A 113 -4.00 -14.25 21.95
N ARG A 114 -3.30 -13.13 22.20
CA ARG A 114 -1.98 -13.06 22.85
C ARG A 114 -0.92 -13.94 22.16
N SER A 115 -1.01 -14.10 20.86
CA SER A 115 -0.02 -14.87 20.09
C SER A 115 1.36 -14.19 20.13
N TRP A 116 2.44 -14.97 19.93
CA TRP A 116 3.78 -14.41 19.84
C TRP A 116 3.89 -13.31 18.76
N LYS A 117 3.26 -13.52 17.60
CA LYS A 117 3.18 -12.51 16.54
C LYS A 117 2.45 -11.25 17.00
N GLY A 118 1.33 -11.40 17.71
CA GLY A 118 0.55 -10.29 18.26
C GLY A 118 1.35 -9.46 19.26
N THR A 119 2.05 -10.11 20.19
CA THR A 119 2.95 -9.45 21.15
C THR A 119 4.05 -8.66 20.43
N ARG A 120 4.65 -9.25 19.39
CA ARG A 120 5.67 -8.56 18.58
C ARG A 120 5.11 -7.32 17.87
N HIS A 121 3.89 -7.42 17.31
CA HIS A 121 3.19 -6.29 16.71
C HIS A 121 2.86 -5.20 17.72
N SER A 122 2.41 -5.56 18.93
CA SER A 122 2.11 -4.62 20.02
C SER A 122 3.35 -3.80 20.41
N LEU A 123 4.50 -4.46 20.51
CA LEU A 123 5.79 -3.82 20.85
C LEU A 123 6.43 -3.09 19.65
N GLY A 124 5.86 -3.17 18.45
CA GLY A 124 6.44 -2.60 17.24
C GLY A 124 7.75 -3.24 16.80
N LEU A 125 7.98 -4.50 17.18
CA LEU A 125 9.18 -5.26 16.86
C LEU A 125 9.03 -6.05 15.56
N LYS A 126 10.15 -6.51 15.00
CA LYS A 126 10.15 -7.41 13.85
C LYS A 126 9.48 -8.74 14.18
N VAL A 127 8.57 -9.22 13.34
CA VAL A 127 7.67 -10.35 13.62
C VAL A 127 8.15 -11.67 13.04
N ARG A 128 8.96 -11.64 11.97
CA ARG A 128 9.37 -12.82 11.20
C ARG A 128 10.71 -13.42 11.64
N GLY A 129 11.04 -13.39 12.94
CA GLY A 129 12.27 -13.96 13.48
C GLY A 129 13.56 -13.21 13.10
N GLN A 130 13.45 -11.98 12.59
CA GLN A 130 14.60 -11.17 12.19
C GLN A 130 15.43 -10.75 13.42
N ARG A 131 16.74 -10.66 13.26
CA ARG A 131 17.65 -10.19 14.29
C ARG A 131 17.31 -8.76 14.74
N THR A 132 17.25 -8.54 16.05
CA THR A 132 16.91 -7.23 16.65
C THR A 132 18.07 -6.54 17.33
N ARG A 133 19.22 -7.20 17.46
CA ARG A 133 20.40 -6.62 18.11
C ARG A 133 20.93 -5.40 17.34
N THR A 134 20.91 -5.43 16.02
CA THR A 134 21.44 -4.36 15.16
C THR A 134 20.38 -3.71 14.27
N THR A 135 19.21 -4.36 14.09
CA THR A 135 18.13 -3.89 13.23
C THR A 135 16.85 -3.64 14.01
N GLY A 136 15.94 -2.88 13.45
CA GLY A 136 14.64 -2.58 14.07
C GLY A 136 14.71 -1.58 15.22
N ARG A 137 15.82 -0.91 15.39
CA ARG A 137 15.97 0.16 16.38
C ARG A 137 15.26 1.42 15.86
N LYS A 138 14.38 1.98 16.69
CA LYS A 138 13.73 3.26 16.42
C LYS A 138 14.45 4.33 17.22
N GLY A 139 14.76 5.46 16.57
CA GLY A 139 15.40 6.60 17.21
C GLY A 139 16.86 6.79 16.83
N ARG A 140 17.44 7.88 17.34
CA ARG A 140 18.81 8.28 17.08
C ARG A 140 19.78 7.46 17.95
N ALA A 141 20.91 7.05 17.39
CA ALA A 141 21.97 6.41 18.17
C ALA A 141 22.53 7.41 19.20
N VAL A 142 22.62 6.98 20.47
CA VAL A 142 22.98 7.83 21.60
C VAL A 142 24.35 8.54 21.39
N GLY A 143 25.29 7.90 20.69
CA GLY A 143 26.61 8.49 20.40
C GLY A 143 26.62 9.65 19.41
N VAL A 144 25.61 9.76 18.54
CA VAL A 144 25.50 10.81 17.48
C VAL A 144 24.89 12.11 18.05
N ALA A 145 24.18 12.05 19.17
CA ALA A 145 23.51 13.20 19.76
C ALA A 145 24.51 14.23 20.33
N LYS A 146 25.68 13.81 20.82
CA LYS A 146 26.69 14.73 21.41
C LYS A 146 27.15 15.81 20.43
N LYS A 147 27.43 15.46 19.18
CA LYS A 147 27.93 16.41 18.18
C LYS A 147 26.92 17.52 17.90
N ILE A 148 25.64 17.17 17.73
CA ILE A 148 24.56 18.13 17.46
C ILE A 148 24.26 19.02 18.65
N VAL A 149 24.29 18.46 19.87
CA VAL A 149 24.10 19.23 21.11
C VAL A 149 25.25 20.21 21.28
N MET A 150 26.50 19.81 21.01
CA MET A 150 27.67 20.69 21.09
C MET A 150 27.65 21.79 20.01
N GLU A 151 27.20 21.49 18.80
CA GLU A 151 27.04 22.49 17.73
C GLU A 151 25.95 23.50 18.08
N ALA A 152 24.80 23.03 18.61
CA ALA A 152 23.71 23.90 19.06
C ALA A 152 24.14 24.78 20.24
N ALA A 153 24.91 24.23 21.21
CA ALA A 153 25.46 24.99 22.34
C ALA A 153 26.48 26.04 21.89
N ARG A 154 27.35 25.70 20.91
CA ARG A 154 28.28 26.65 20.31
C ARG A 154 27.60 27.80 19.58
N ALA A 155 26.55 27.47 18.81
CA ALA A 155 25.74 28.46 18.08
C ALA A 155 24.99 29.40 19.04
N ALA A 156 24.45 28.89 20.15
CA ALA A 156 23.81 29.70 21.19
C ALA A 156 24.80 30.62 21.88
N ALA A 157 25.99 30.11 22.26
CA ALA A 157 27.05 30.90 22.88
C ALA A 157 27.62 31.97 21.94
N ALA A 158 27.65 31.71 20.64
CA ALA A 158 28.06 32.72 19.64
C ALA A 158 27.06 33.87 19.56
N LYS A 159 25.76 33.56 19.53
CA LYS A 159 24.69 34.57 19.53
C LYS A 159 24.70 35.46 20.79
N GLU A 160 24.89 34.86 21.98
CA GLU A 160 25.03 35.63 23.22
C GLU A 160 26.23 36.57 23.24
N ARG A 161 27.33 36.20 22.59
CA ARG A 161 28.52 37.03 22.45
C ARG A 161 28.32 38.20 21.46
N GLU A 162 27.51 38.04 20.45
CA GLU A 162 27.14 39.08 19.49
C GLU A 162 26.15 40.08 20.11
N GLU A 163 25.20 39.62 20.95
CA GLU A 163 24.25 40.48 21.63
C GLU A 163 24.87 41.31 22.79
N LYS A 164 26.06 40.91 23.31
CA LYS A 164 26.79 41.61 24.38
C LYS A 164 27.87 42.58 23.87
N LYS A 165 28.00 42.74 22.54
CA LYS A 165 28.86 43.72 21.90
C LYS A 165 28.11 44.97 21.46
#